data_dfb76e6bacc3d66ca456105817c48025
#
_entry.id   dfb76e6bacc3d66ca456105817c48025
#
_cell.length_a   1.000
_cell.length_b   1.000
_cell.length_c   1.000
_cell.angle_alpha   90.00
_cell.angle_beta   90.00
_cell.angle_gamma   90.00
#
_symmetry.space_group_name_H-M   'P 1'
#
loop_
_entity.id
_entity.type
_entity.pdbx_description
1 polymer ?
#
loop_
_entity_poly.entity_id
_entity_poly.type
_entity_poly.pdbx_seq_one_letter_code
_entity_poly.pdbx_strand_id
1 'polypeptide(L)'
;MKLLDVAHPAAKTLVDIAKSQDAEVGDGTTSVVILAGEFLKQFKAFVEEGVHPRIIIKSVRKATALALAKIQEIAVKIDRNNPAEYRSLLEKCAATSMSSKLIHQQKDYFSKMVVDAVMMLDEQTLPLNMIGIKKVAGGALEDTTLVPGVAFKKTFSYAGFEMQQKHYKNPKIALLNIELELKAEKDNAEVRLDNVDEYQKVVDAEWNILYDKLAKIASSGAKVVLSKLPIGDVATQYFADRDMFCAGRVPEEDLNRTMKSCGGSIQSTVHDLDDTTLASCETFEEKQVGGERFNFFYGCPTAQSCTIILRGGAEQFMEETERSLHDSIMIVRRAMKNDSIVAGGGAIDMELSKYLRNYSRTIAGKEQLIIGAMAKAFEVIARQLCDNAGFDATNILNKLRQKHAGDGIWYGVDVLNEDISDNFEACVW
;
A
#
# COMPACT_ATOMS: atom_id res chain seq x y z
N MET A 1 -2.09 13.76 -11.09
CA MET A 1 -2.78 13.24 -12.29
C MET A 1 -4.24 12.85 -12.04
N LYS A 2 -4.60 12.22 -10.91
CA LYS A 2 -6.02 11.87 -10.60
C LYS A 2 -6.96 13.08 -10.55
N LEU A 3 -6.45 14.27 -10.21
CA LEU A 3 -7.21 15.52 -10.10
C LEU A 3 -7.22 16.38 -11.37
N LEU A 4 -6.44 16.02 -12.39
CA LEU A 4 -6.37 16.76 -13.65
C LEU A 4 -7.39 16.21 -14.63
N ASP A 5 -8.25 17.08 -15.13
CA ASP A 5 -9.15 16.73 -16.23
C ASP A 5 -8.39 16.79 -17.56
N VAL A 6 -7.99 15.63 -18.04
CA VAL A 6 -7.24 15.47 -19.28
C VAL A 6 -8.21 15.21 -20.42
N ALA A 7 -8.40 16.18 -21.29
CA ALA A 7 -9.37 16.09 -22.40
C ALA A 7 -8.85 15.24 -23.57
N HIS A 8 -7.55 15.34 -23.92
CA HIS A 8 -7.01 14.70 -25.12
C HIS A 8 -6.90 13.16 -24.98
N PRO A 9 -7.41 12.36 -25.94
CA PRO A 9 -7.43 10.89 -25.84
C PRO A 9 -6.04 10.25 -25.67
N ALA A 10 -5.04 10.71 -26.44
CA ALA A 10 -3.67 10.19 -26.31
C ALA A 10 -3.04 10.51 -24.94
N ALA A 11 -3.35 11.68 -24.37
CA ALA A 11 -2.90 12.03 -23.03
C ALA A 11 -3.60 11.17 -21.96
N LYS A 12 -4.89 10.81 -22.14
CA LYS A 12 -5.58 9.84 -21.28
C LYS A 12 -4.86 8.50 -21.26
N THR A 13 -4.41 8.00 -22.43
CA THR A 13 -3.64 6.76 -22.50
C THR A 13 -2.34 6.84 -21.68
N LEU A 14 -1.62 7.95 -21.71
CA LEU A 14 -0.43 8.15 -20.88
C LEU A 14 -0.77 8.18 -19.37
N VAL A 15 -1.90 8.81 -19.01
CA VAL A 15 -2.39 8.78 -17.62
C VAL A 15 -2.75 7.36 -17.18
N ASP A 16 -3.36 6.56 -18.06
CA ASP A 16 -3.71 5.18 -17.73
C ASP A 16 -2.47 4.29 -17.61
N ILE A 17 -1.43 4.52 -18.39
CA ILE A 17 -0.11 3.88 -18.22
C ILE A 17 0.48 4.24 -16.85
N ALA A 18 0.44 5.51 -16.44
CA ALA A 18 0.91 5.94 -15.13
C ALA A 18 0.10 5.31 -13.99
N LYS A 19 -1.23 5.20 -14.13
CA LYS A 19 -2.08 4.51 -13.13
C LYS A 19 -1.78 3.02 -13.04
N SER A 20 -1.51 2.37 -14.16
CA SER A 20 -1.11 0.96 -14.19
C SER A 20 0.23 0.74 -13.47
N GLN A 21 1.20 1.64 -13.68
CA GLN A 21 2.46 1.62 -12.96
C GLN A 21 2.27 1.80 -11.45
N ASP A 22 1.43 2.76 -11.03
CA ASP A 22 1.06 3.01 -9.64
C ASP A 22 0.46 1.76 -8.97
N ALA A 23 -0.48 1.11 -9.65
CA ALA A 23 -1.15 -0.09 -9.13
C ALA A 23 -0.23 -1.31 -9.01
N GLU A 24 0.75 -1.45 -9.92
CA GLU A 24 1.62 -2.63 -9.97
C GLU A 24 2.91 -2.47 -9.19
N VAL A 25 3.53 -1.30 -9.22
CA VAL A 25 4.87 -1.05 -8.63
C VAL A 25 4.80 -0.02 -7.50
N GLY A 26 3.86 0.93 -7.56
CA GLY A 26 3.67 2.00 -6.58
C GLY A 26 4.58 3.20 -6.77
N ASP A 27 5.72 3.06 -7.45
CA ASP A 27 6.67 4.15 -7.71
C ASP A 27 7.06 4.18 -9.20
N GLY A 28 7.83 5.21 -9.60
CA GLY A 28 8.29 5.40 -10.98
C GLY A 28 7.21 5.84 -11.96
N THR A 29 6.07 6.30 -11.51
CA THR A 29 4.96 6.79 -12.36
C THR A 29 5.39 7.93 -13.27
N THR A 30 6.19 8.85 -12.77
CA THR A 30 6.75 9.98 -13.53
C THR A 30 7.76 9.49 -14.56
N SER A 31 8.65 8.57 -14.19
CA SER A 31 9.68 7.99 -15.08
C SER A 31 9.07 7.29 -16.27
N VAL A 32 7.99 6.52 -16.07
CA VAL A 32 7.26 5.83 -17.15
C VAL A 32 6.65 6.82 -18.14
N VAL A 33 6.07 7.92 -17.66
CA VAL A 33 5.48 8.96 -18.53
C VAL A 33 6.57 9.69 -19.31
N ILE A 34 7.70 10.01 -18.69
CA ILE A 34 8.84 10.66 -19.33
C ILE A 34 9.42 9.77 -20.44
N LEU A 35 9.65 8.48 -20.12
CA LEU A 35 10.13 7.51 -21.11
C LEU A 35 9.17 7.34 -22.28
N ALA A 36 7.86 7.20 -22.01
CA ALA A 36 6.85 7.10 -23.05
C ALA A 36 6.83 8.35 -23.95
N GLY A 37 6.90 9.53 -23.35
CA GLY A 37 6.99 10.81 -24.07
C GLY A 37 8.24 10.92 -24.95
N GLU A 38 9.40 10.53 -24.42
CA GLU A 38 10.65 10.58 -25.18
C GLU A 38 10.68 9.55 -26.30
N PHE A 39 10.15 8.32 -26.09
CA PHE A 39 9.98 7.35 -27.17
C PHE A 39 9.13 7.91 -28.32
N LEU A 40 7.98 8.49 -28.00
CA LEU A 40 7.11 9.09 -28.99
C LEU A 40 7.82 10.24 -29.74
N LYS A 41 8.57 11.07 -29.02
CA LYS A 41 9.34 12.17 -29.60
C LYS A 41 10.42 11.67 -30.55
N GLN A 42 11.19 10.63 -30.18
CA GLN A 42 12.23 10.06 -31.03
C GLN A 42 11.63 9.35 -32.27
N PHE A 43 10.46 8.71 -32.14
CA PHE A 43 9.81 8.02 -33.26
C PHE A 43 9.03 8.94 -34.19
N LYS A 44 8.66 10.15 -33.73
CA LYS A 44 7.93 11.11 -34.51
C LYS A 44 8.61 11.42 -35.86
N ALA A 45 9.92 11.64 -35.85
CA ALA A 45 10.71 11.92 -37.06
C ALA A 45 10.56 10.81 -38.11
N PHE A 46 10.58 9.54 -37.71
CA PHE A 46 10.44 8.42 -38.65
C PHE A 46 9.03 8.31 -39.24
N VAL A 47 8.01 8.68 -38.47
CA VAL A 47 6.63 8.72 -39.00
C VAL A 47 6.49 9.86 -40.02
N GLU A 48 7.05 11.03 -39.74
CA GLU A 48 7.06 12.18 -40.63
C GLU A 48 7.86 11.90 -41.93
N GLU A 49 8.92 11.10 -41.85
CA GLU A 49 9.69 10.61 -43.01
C GLU A 49 9.01 9.48 -43.80
N GLY A 50 7.80 9.08 -43.41
CA GLY A 50 6.99 8.06 -44.08
C GLY A 50 7.33 6.61 -43.72
N VAL A 51 8.00 6.36 -42.62
CA VAL A 51 8.17 4.99 -42.12
C VAL A 51 6.85 4.47 -41.54
N HIS A 52 6.40 3.34 -42.07
CA HIS A 52 5.11 2.80 -41.65
C HIS A 52 5.12 2.39 -40.16
N PRO A 53 4.12 2.79 -39.35
CA PRO A 53 4.07 2.54 -37.91
C PRO A 53 4.24 1.06 -37.52
N ARG A 54 3.80 0.12 -38.35
CA ARG A 54 3.95 -1.32 -38.13
C ARG A 54 5.42 -1.75 -38.03
N ILE A 55 6.31 -1.10 -38.80
CA ILE A 55 7.75 -1.38 -38.76
C ILE A 55 8.32 -0.88 -37.44
N ILE A 56 7.92 0.33 -37.02
CA ILE A 56 8.33 0.91 -35.74
C ILE A 56 7.90 0.00 -34.58
N ILE A 57 6.64 -0.42 -34.53
CA ILE A 57 6.09 -1.30 -33.49
C ILE A 57 6.85 -2.62 -33.43
N LYS A 58 7.14 -3.24 -34.59
CA LYS A 58 7.91 -4.49 -34.63
C LYS A 58 9.31 -4.33 -34.06
N SER A 59 10.00 -3.26 -34.45
CA SER A 59 11.36 -2.96 -33.99
C SER A 59 11.39 -2.66 -32.49
N VAL A 60 10.42 -1.89 -31.98
CA VAL A 60 10.30 -1.58 -30.55
C VAL A 60 10.03 -2.84 -29.73
N ARG A 61 9.13 -3.73 -30.17
CA ARG A 61 8.89 -5.01 -29.46
C ARG A 61 10.15 -5.86 -29.37
N LYS A 62 10.93 -5.91 -30.46
CA LYS A 62 12.21 -6.63 -30.49
C LYS A 62 13.23 -6.03 -29.52
N ALA A 63 13.38 -4.71 -29.55
CA ALA A 63 14.27 -3.98 -28.65
C ALA A 63 13.86 -4.13 -27.17
N THR A 64 12.57 -4.11 -26.88
CA THR A 64 12.04 -4.33 -25.53
C THR A 64 12.37 -5.75 -25.02
N ALA A 65 12.19 -6.77 -25.85
CA ALA A 65 12.55 -8.14 -25.46
C ALA A 65 14.05 -8.28 -25.17
N LEU A 66 14.91 -7.64 -25.96
CA LEU A 66 16.35 -7.59 -25.74
C LEU A 66 16.73 -6.84 -24.45
N ALA A 67 16.07 -5.70 -24.20
CA ALA A 67 16.30 -4.92 -22.99
C ALA A 67 15.91 -5.72 -21.73
N LEU A 68 14.74 -6.39 -21.74
CA LEU A 68 14.31 -7.24 -20.64
C LEU A 68 15.27 -8.40 -20.38
N ALA A 69 15.74 -9.08 -21.43
CA ALA A 69 16.74 -10.15 -21.29
C ALA A 69 18.05 -9.61 -20.69
N LYS A 70 18.48 -8.41 -21.09
CA LYS A 70 19.68 -7.78 -20.55
C LYS A 70 19.53 -7.38 -19.08
N ILE A 71 18.37 -6.85 -18.68
CA ILE A 71 18.08 -6.56 -17.27
C ILE A 71 18.18 -7.83 -16.43
N GLN A 72 17.59 -8.94 -16.89
CA GLN A 72 17.65 -10.22 -16.17
C GLN A 72 19.08 -10.78 -16.05
N GLU A 73 19.91 -10.54 -17.05
CA GLU A 73 21.32 -10.94 -17.05
C GLU A 73 22.15 -10.15 -16.04
N ILE A 74 21.91 -8.83 -15.96
CA ILE A 74 22.68 -7.92 -15.11
C ILE A 74 22.16 -7.94 -13.66
N ALA A 75 20.88 -8.22 -13.46
CA ALA A 75 20.23 -8.14 -12.14
C ALA A 75 20.97 -8.98 -11.09
N VAL A 76 21.26 -8.35 -9.96
CA VAL A 76 21.89 -9.02 -8.82
C VAL A 76 20.81 -9.71 -8.00
N LYS A 77 20.96 -11.02 -7.78
CA LYS A 77 20.03 -11.80 -6.98
C LYS A 77 20.27 -11.54 -5.50
N ILE A 78 19.17 -11.43 -4.78
CA ILE A 78 19.14 -11.25 -3.33
C ILE A 78 19.26 -12.64 -2.68
N ASP A 79 20.22 -12.81 -1.76
CA ASP A 79 20.34 -14.05 -1.00
C ASP A 79 19.40 -14.02 0.21
N ARG A 80 18.39 -14.89 0.21
CA ARG A 80 17.46 -15.07 1.33
C ARG A 80 18.03 -15.88 2.49
N ASN A 81 19.15 -16.60 2.30
CA ASN A 81 19.71 -17.46 3.33
C ASN A 81 20.36 -16.68 4.49
N ASN A 82 20.74 -15.42 4.24
CA ASN A 82 21.27 -14.53 5.26
C ASN A 82 20.23 -13.48 5.66
N PRO A 83 19.43 -13.71 6.73
CA PRO A 83 18.32 -12.84 7.08
C PRO A 83 18.76 -11.41 7.45
N ALA A 84 19.97 -11.22 7.97
CA ALA A 84 20.48 -9.90 8.35
C ALA A 84 20.83 -9.04 7.11
N GLU A 85 21.52 -9.63 6.14
CA GLU A 85 21.85 -8.95 4.88
C GLU A 85 20.59 -8.71 4.04
N TYR A 86 19.70 -9.69 3.99
CA TYR A 86 18.40 -9.58 3.31
C TYR A 86 17.59 -8.40 3.85
N ARG A 87 17.45 -8.30 5.19
CA ARG A 87 16.76 -7.19 5.84
C ARG A 87 17.42 -5.84 5.54
N SER A 88 18.75 -5.75 5.68
CA SER A 88 19.51 -4.52 5.39
C SER A 88 19.30 -4.05 3.95
N LEU A 89 19.25 -4.98 3.02
CA LEU A 89 19.01 -4.68 1.61
C LEU A 89 17.60 -4.13 1.37
N LEU A 90 16.58 -4.75 1.97
CA LEU A 90 15.21 -4.24 1.89
C LEU A 90 15.06 -2.85 2.52
N GLU A 91 15.74 -2.59 3.64
CA GLU A 91 15.77 -1.27 4.27
C GLU A 91 16.39 -0.21 3.36
N LYS A 92 17.45 -0.56 2.62
CA LYS A 92 18.07 0.34 1.64
C LYS A 92 17.16 0.59 0.43
N CYS A 93 16.47 -0.43 -0.08
CA CYS A 93 15.45 -0.25 -1.14
C CYS A 93 14.34 0.72 -0.68
N ALA A 94 13.83 0.54 0.53
CA ALA A 94 12.82 1.44 1.10
C ALA A 94 13.36 2.86 1.26
N ALA A 95 14.59 3.03 1.76
CA ALA A 95 15.23 4.32 1.93
C ALA A 95 15.41 5.07 0.60
N THR A 96 15.75 4.35 -0.48
CA THR A 96 15.88 4.92 -1.83
C THR A 96 14.56 5.52 -2.30
N SER A 97 13.44 4.82 -2.12
CA SER A 97 12.12 5.31 -2.52
C SER A 97 11.67 6.55 -1.75
N MET A 98 12.19 6.75 -0.53
CA MET A 98 11.88 7.90 0.33
C MET A 98 12.83 9.09 0.10
N SER A 99 13.91 8.92 -0.63
CA SER A 99 14.97 9.95 -0.76
C SER A 99 14.50 11.23 -1.43
N SER A 100 13.50 11.17 -2.30
CA SER A 100 12.90 12.32 -3.00
C SER A 100 11.62 12.84 -2.33
N LYS A 101 11.26 12.37 -1.15
CA LYS A 101 9.99 12.65 -0.47
C LYS A 101 10.19 13.60 0.71
N LEU A 102 9.09 14.17 1.21
CA LEU A 102 9.12 15.06 2.38
C LEU A 102 9.67 14.38 3.65
N ILE A 103 9.56 13.06 3.75
CA ILE A 103 10.05 12.26 4.88
C ILE A 103 11.53 11.87 4.75
N HIS A 104 12.26 12.45 3.81
CA HIS A 104 13.68 12.14 3.58
C HIS A 104 14.54 12.23 4.86
N GLN A 105 14.28 13.19 5.73
CA GLN A 105 15.05 13.37 6.97
C GLN A 105 14.89 12.19 7.95
N GLN A 106 13.74 11.52 7.96
CA GLN A 106 13.44 10.35 8.81
C GLN A 106 13.45 9.03 8.02
N LYS A 107 14.09 8.99 6.85
CA LYS A 107 14.09 7.80 5.99
C LYS A 107 14.57 6.52 6.69
N ASP A 108 15.58 6.62 7.57
CA ASP A 108 16.14 5.49 8.30
C ASP A 108 15.16 4.90 9.34
N TYR A 109 14.31 5.75 9.90
CA TYR A 109 13.26 5.34 10.82
C TYR A 109 12.12 4.64 10.07
N PHE A 110 11.61 5.27 9.03
CA PHE A 110 10.49 4.74 8.25
C PHE A 110 10.86 3.52 7.40
N SER A 111 12.09 3.41 6.91
CA SER A 111 12.53 2.24 6.13
C SER A 111 12.48 0.96 6.97
N LYS A 112 12.95 1.02 8.23
CA LYS A 112 12.87 -0.11 9.16
C LYS A 112 11.42 -0.48 9.45
N MET A 113 10.57 0.52 9.72
CA MET A 113 9.15 0.32 9.99
C MET A 113 8.42 -0.31 8.80
N VAL A 114 8.71 0.13 7.58
CA VAL A 114 8.13 -0.42 6.35
C VAL A 114 8.54 -1.87 6.14
N VAL A 115 9.83 -2.17 6.32
CA VAL A 115 10.33 -3.55 6.19
C VAL A 115 9.68 -4.45 7.23
N ASP A 116 9.59 -4.02 8.50
CA ASP A 116 8.89 -4.77 9.54
C ASP A 116 7.42 -5.01 9.19
N ALA A 117 6.73 -3.97 8.69
CA ALA A 117 5.33 -4.08 8.28
C ALA A 117 5.13 -5.10 7.15
N VAL A 118 6.00 -5.10 6.14
CA VAL A 118 5.89 -6.04 5.01
C VAL A 118 6.29 -7.46 5.42
N MET A 119 7.29 -7.63 6.28
CA MET A 119 7.73 -8.94 6.79
C MET A 119 6.69 -9.60 7.72
N MET A 120 5.75 -8.83 8.29
CA MET A 120 4.63 -9.37 9.07
C MET A 120 3.51 -9.97 8.20
N LEU A 121 3.51 -9.70 6.89
CA LEU A 121 2.50 -10.24 5.97
C LEU A 121 2.79 -11.70 5.62
N ASP A 122 1.76 -12.36 5.06
CA ASP A 122 1.91 -13.68 4.46
C ASP A 122 2.90 -13.64 3.29
N GLU A 123 3.97 -14.43 3.38
CA GLU A 123 5.07 -14.45 2.41
C GLU A 123 4.64 -14.81 0.98
N GLN A 124 3.58 -15.58 0.82
CA GLN A 124 3.14 -16.04 -0.49
C GLN A 124 2.32 -14.99 -1.24
N THR A 125 1.42 -14.32 -0.54
CA THR A 125 0.45 -13.41 -1.17
C THR A 125 0.82 -11.94 -1.01
N LEU A 126 1.49 -11.57 0.08
CA LEU A 126 1.86 -10.20 0.45
C LEU A 126 0.71 -9.20 0.23
N PRO A 127 -0.44 -9.39 0.88
CA PRO A 127 -1.64 -8.59 0.63
C PRO A 127 -1.54 -7.22 1.29
N LEU A 128 -1.38 -6.17 0.51
CA LEU A 128 -1.19 -4.80 0.99
C LEU A 128 -2.35 -4.24 1.81
N ASN A 129 -3.56 -4.71 1.56
CA ASN A 129 -4.76 -4.32 2.31
C ASN A 129 -4.73 -4.79 3.78
N MET A 130 -3.76 -5.64 4.14
CA MET A 130 -3.54 -6.06 5.53
C MET A 130 -2.64 -5.09 6.31
N ILE A 131 -1.97 -4.16 5.65
CA ILE A 131 -1.28 -3.05 6.31
C ILE A 131 -2.27 -1.89 6.42
N GLY A 132 -2.70 -1.58 7.65
CA GLY A 132 -3.54 -0.41 7.93
C GLY A 132 -2.68 0.82 8.17
N ILE A 133 -3.03 1.94 7.55
CA ILE A 133 -2.42 3.23 7.88
C ILE A 133 -3.52 4.12 8.47
N LYS A 134 -3.33 4.57 9.70
CA LYS A 134 -4.29 5.43 10.41
C LYS A 134 -3.62 6.76 10.77
N LYS A 135 -4.21 7.85 10.34
CA LYS A 135 -3.70 9.21 10.59
C LYS A 135 -4.27 9.77 11.87
N VAL A 136 -3.41 10.31 12.73
CA VAL A 136 -3.78 10.98 13.98
C VAL A 136 -3.06 12.32 14.07
N ALA A 137 -3.82 13.40 14.03
CA ALA A 137 -3.28 14.75 14.10
C ALA A 137 -2.57 15.03 15.43
N GLY A 138 -1.50 15.82 15.35
CA GLY A 138 -0.67 16.21 16.49
C GLY A 138 0.46 15.22 16.78
N GLY A 139 1.52 15.73 17.40
CA GLY A 139 2.78 15.02 17.62
C GLY A 139 3.77 15.18 16.48
N ALA A 140 4.95 14.62 16.64
CA ALA A 140 5.99 14.58 15.63
C ALA A 140 5.85 13.34 14.73
N LEU A 141 6.49 13.33 13.56
CA LEU A 141 6.54 12.14 12.69
C LEU A 141 7.23 10.95 13.38
N GLU A 142 8.15 11.21 14.26
CA GLU A 142 8.88 10.22 15.06
C GLU A 142 7.99 9.51 16.09
N ASP A 143 6.83 10.10 16.43
CA ASP A 143 5.82 9.47 17.29
C ASP A 143 4.97 8.44 16.52
N THR A 144 5.20 8.26 15.24
CA THR A 144 4.56 7.23 14.42
C THR A 144 4.94 5.85 14.93
N THR A 145 3.97 4.97 15.11
CA THR A 145 4.21 3.63 15.66
C THR A 145 3.66 2.54 14.78
N LEU A 146 4.40 1.44 14.70
CA LEU A 146 3.94 0.19 14.08
C LEU A 146 3.32 -0.70 15.17
N VAL A 147 2.07 -1.08 14.98
CA VAL A 147 1.34 -2.00 15.85
C VAL A 147 1.35 -3.39 15.22
N PRO A 148 2.00 -4.39 15.84
CA PRO A 148 1.94 -5.77 15.39
C PRO A 148 0.56 -6.37 15.72
N GLY A 149 -0.38 -6.26 14.79
CA GLY A 149 -1.77 -6.59 14.95
C GLY A 149 -2.68 -5.53 14.37
N VAL A 150 -3.87 -5.37 14.92
CA VAL A 150 -4.86 -4.44 14.41
C VAL A 150 -5.06 -3.29 15.37
N ALA A 151 -5.11 -2.08 14.83
CA ALA A 151 -5.57 -0.90 15.52
C ALA A 151 -6.54 -0.11 14.64
N PHE A 152 -7.69 0.26 15.18
CA PHE A 152 -8.63 1.13 14.48
C PHE A 152 -9.25 2.15 15.43
N LYS A 153 -9.63 3.29 14.85
CA LYS A 153 -10.22 4.40 15.58
C LYS A 153 -11.54 3.98 16.21
N LYS A 154 -11.78 4.46 17.45
CA LYS A 154 -13.09 4.33 18.10
C LYS A 154 -14.20 4.81 17.17
N THR A 155 -15.18 3.96 16.98
CA THR A 155 -16.37 4.29 16.21
C THR A 155 -17.43 5.00 17.09
N PHE A 156 -18.48 5.48 16.46
CA PHE A 156 -19.60 6.04 17.20
C PHE A 156 -20.19 5.01 18.18
N SER A 157 -20.42 5.42 19.42
CA SER A 157 -20.99 4.58 20.46
C SER A 157 -21.94 5.40 21.34
N TYR A 158 -22.92 4.72 21.92
CA TYR A 158 -23.87 5.32 22.86
C TYR A 158 -23.25 5.46 24.27
N ALA A 159 -23.91 6.22 25.15
CA ALA A 159 -23.39 6.56 26.48
C ALA A 159 -22.99 5.35 27.35
N GLY A 160 -23.71 4.23 27.26
CA GLY A 160 -23.39 2.98 27.96
C GLY A 160 -22.01 2.40 27.64
N PHE A 161 -21.38 2.80 26.53
CA PHE A 161 -20.03 2.41 26.18
C PHE A 161 -18.98 2.85 27.22
N GLU A 162 -19.13 3.97 27.85
CA GLU A 162 -18.16 4.47 28.84
C GLU A 162 -18.12 3.61 30.11
N MET A 163 -19.18 2.85 30.38
CA MET A 163 -19.27 1.91 31.52
C MET A 163 -18.60 0.56 31.21
N GLN A 164 -18.32 0.27 29.95
CA GLN A 164 -17.71 -0.98 29.52
C GLN A 164 -16.24 -1.06 29.95
N GLN A 165 -15.78 -2.28 30.28
CA GLN A 165 -14.38 -2.53 30.50
C GLN A 165 -13.61 -2.35 29.20
N LYS A 166 -12.44 -1.70 29.26
CA LYS A 166 -11.65 -1.29 28.09
C LYS A 166 -10.33 -2.02 27.97
N HIS A 167 -10.08 -3.01 28.82
CA HIS A 167 -8.90 -3.84 28.81
C HIS A 167 -9.25 -5.29 29.14
N TYR A 168 -8.86 -6.21 28.25
CA TYR A 168 -9.07 -7.65 28.45
C TYR A 168 -7.79 -8.41 28.13
N LYS A 169 -7.52 -9.45 28.91
CA LYS A 169 -6.48 -10.45 28.65
C LYS A 169 -7.09 -11.72 28.08
N ASN A 170 -6.55 -12.20 26.99
CA ASN A 170 -7.02 -13.38 26.26
C ASN A 170 -8.53 -13.36 25.94
N PRO A 171 -9.11 -12.24 25.45
CA PRO A 171 -10.52 -12.21 25.15
C PRO A 171 -10.86 -13.02 23.91
N LYS A 172 -12.02 -13.66 23.91
CA LYS A 172 -12.68 -14.13 22.70
C LYS A 172 -13.41 -12.96 22.05
N ILE A 173 -13.31 -12.87 20.74
CA ILE A 173 -13.82 -11.76 19.95
C ILE A 173 -14.88 -12.29 19.00
N ALA A 174 -16.09 -11.73 19.05
CA ALA A 174 -17.14 -11.99 18.08
C ALA A 174 -17.10 -10.95 16.95
N LEU A 175 -16.94 -11.42 15.71
CA LEU A 175 -16.94 -10.60 14.51
C LEU A 175 -18.28 -10.77 13.81
N LEU A 176 -19.05 -9.69 13.76
CA LEU A 176 -20.44 -9.73 13.32
C LEU A 176 -20.68 -8.80 12.12
N ASN A 177 -21.62 -9.21 11.28
CA ASN A 177 -22.25 -8.35 10.28
C ASN A 177 -23.77 -8.33 10.53
N ILE A 178 -24.16 -7.91 11.75
CA ILE A 178 -25.52 -7.95 12.25
C ILE A 178 -25.86 -6.60 12.86
N GLU A 179 -27.05 -6.12 12.58
CA GLU A 179 -27.62 -4.95 13.22
C GLU A 179 -28.19 -5.33 14.60
N LEU A 180 -27.73 -4.63 15.63
CA LEU A 180 -28.19 -4.79 17.02
C LEU A 180 -28.82 -3.49 17.52
N GLU A 181 -29.68 -2.92 16.71
CA GLU A 181 -30.39 -1.68 16.97
C GLU A 181 -31.89 -1.88 16.68
N LEU A 182 -32.75 -1.35 17.56
CA LEU A 182 -34.15 -1.23 17.25
C LEU A 182 -34.36 -0.03 16.33
N LYS A 183 -34.63 -0.31 15.07
CA LYS A 183 -34.81 0.69 14.03
C LYS A 183 -36.22 0.54 13.44
N ALA A 184 -36.95 1.63 13.39
CA ALA A 184 -38.19 1.67 12.63
C ALA A 184 -37.86 1.55 11.13
N GLU A 185 -38.27 0.48 10.47
CA GLU A 185 -38.20 0.37 9.01
C GLU A 185 -39.19 1.39 8.41
N LYS A 186 -38.66 2.37 7.69
CA LYS A 186 -39.48 3.53 7.27
C LYS A 186 -40.38 3.25 6.09
N ASP A 187 -40.08 2.30 5.21
CA ASP A 187 -40.69 2.29 3.88
C ASP A 187 -41.34 0.98 3.44
N ASN A 188 -41.09 -0.18 4.07
CA ASN A 188 -41.52 -1.47 3.50
C ASN A 188 -42.31 -2.41 4.44
N ALA A 189 -42.49 -2.06 5.69
CA ALA A 189 -43.26 -2.89 6.63
C ALA A 189 -44.28 -2.05 7.37
N GLU A 190 -45.53 -2.08 6.93
CA GLU A 190 -46.69 -1.50 7.63
C GLU A 190 -47.52 -2.62 8.22
N VAL A 191 -47.58 -2.70 9.52
CA VAL A 191 -48.47 -3.63 10.23
C VAL A 191 -49.74 -2.89 10.59
N ARG A 192 -50.87 -3.29 10.02
CA ARG A 192 -52.18 -2.77 10.40
C ARG A 192 -52.77 -3.62 11.50
N LEU A 193 -53.02 -3.00 12.62
CA LEU A 193 -53.56 -3.65 13.81
C LEU A 193 -54.97 -3.13 14.12
N ASP A 194 -55.93 -4.01 14.29
CA ASP A 194 -57.30 -3.68 14.61
C ASP A 194 -57.54 -3.58 16.13
N ASN A 195 -56.61 -4.16 16.94
CA ASN A 195 -56.68 -4.20 18.40
C ASN A 195 -55.45 -3.60 19.08
N VAL A 196 -55.69 -2.80 20.13
CA VAL A 196 -54.62 -2.20 20.96
C VAL A 196 -53.77 -3.25 21.66
N ASP A 197 -54.32 -4.36 22.09
CA ASP A 197 -53.61 -5.46 22.76
C ASP A 197 -52.64 -6.20 21.79
N GLU A 198 -52.91 -6.18 20.51
CA GLU A 198 -52.03 -6.75 19.50
C GLU A 198 -50.83 -5.84 19.24
N TYR A 199 -51.00 -4.51 19.35
CA TYR A 199 -49.86 -3.58 19.21
C TYR A 199 -48.81 -3.85 20.27
N GLN A 200 -49.22 -4.01 21.55
CA GLN A 200 -48.27 -4.28 22.63
C GLN A 200 -47.49 -5.61 22.39
N LYS A 201 -48.21 -6.64 21.92
CA LYS A 201 -47.57 -7.92 21.60
C LYS A 201 -46.51 -7.83 20.49
N VAL A 202 -46.74 -6.99 19.47
CA VAL A 202 -45.78 -6.77 18.38
C VAL A 202 -44.54 -6.03 18.92
N VAL A 203 -44.72 -4.99 19.71
CA VAL A 203 -43.61 -4.27 20.35
C VAL A 203 -42.81 -5.19 21.27
N ASP A 204 -43.45 -5.98 22.10
CA ASP A 204 -42.78 -6.95 22.97
C ASP A 204 -42.05 -8.03 22.18
N ALA A 205 -42.56 -8.44 21.04
CA ALA A 205 -41.90 -9.40 20.15
C ALA A 205 -40.61 -8.82 19.54
N GLU A 206 -40.60 -7.57 19.10
CA GLU A 206 -39.41 -6.90 18.59
C GLU A 206 -38.30 -6.81 19.68
N TRP A 207 -38.67 -6.44 20.89
CA TRP A 207 -37.75 -6.40 22.03
C TRP A 207 -37.19 -7.80 22.34
N ASN A 208 -38.06 -8.81 22.38
CA ASN A 208 -37.63 -10.18 22.63
C ASN A 208 -36.64 -10.71 21.58
N ILE A 209 -36.84 -10.42 20.28
CA ILE A 209 -35.94 -10.77 19.22
C ILE A 209 -34.56 -10.16 19.45
N LEU A 210 -34.48 -8.89 19.83
CA LEU A 210 -33.23 -8.24 20.13
C LEU A 210 -32.53 -8.88 21.33
N TYR A 211 -33.27 -9.08 22.44
CA TYR A 211 -32.71 -9.69 23.65
C TYR A 211 -32.25 -11.14 23.42
N ASP A 212 -32.94 -11.91 22.62
CA ASP A 212 -32.54 -13.27 22.24
C ASP A 212 -31.22 -13.27 21.45
N LYS A 213 -31.04 -12.31 20.51
CA LYS A 213 -29.74 -12.12 19.83
C LYS A 213 -28.63 -11.78 20.81
N LEU A 214 -28.88 -10.83 21.74
CA LEU A 214 -27.90 -10.40 22.72
C LEU A 214 -27.54 -11.54 23.70
N ALA A 215 -28.54 -12.32 24.13
CA ALA A 215 -28.33 -13.46 25.02
C ALA A 215 -27.48 -14.56 24.35
N LYS A 216 -27.68 -14.83 23.06
CA LYS A 216 -26.86 -15.77 22.32
C LYS A 216 -25.41 -15.31 22.18
N ILE A 217 -25.19 -14.02 21.87
CA ILE A 217 -23.86 -13.44 21.84
C ILE A 217 -23.17 -13.55 23.22
N ALA A 218 -23.88 -13.23 24.30
CA ALA A 218 -23.34 -13.35 25.65
C ALA A 218 -23.01 -14.81 26.03
N SER A 219 -23.84 -15.77 25.62
CA SER A 219 -23.63 -17.19 25.90
C SER A 219 -22.47 -17.81 25.11
N SER A 220 -22.03 -17.20 24.00
CA SER A 220 -20.85 -17.67 23.23
C SER A 220 -19.53 -17.51 23.98
N GLY A 221 -19.50 -16.76 25.09
CA GLY A 221 -18.29 -16.46 25.84
C GLY A 221 -17.40 -15.37 25.26
N ALA A 222 -17.85 -14.67 24.22
CA ALA A 222 -17.13 -13.53 23.68
C ALA A 222 -17.11 -12.39 24.70
N LYS A 223 -15.95 -11.72 24.84
CA LYS A 223 -15.78 -10.53 25.68
C LYS A 223 -15.71 -9.23 24.86
N VAL A 224 -15.36 -9.34 23.61
CA VAL A 224 -15.29 -8.22 22.67
C VAL A 224 -16.21 -8.52 21.49
N VAL A 225 -17.13 -7.62 21.19
CA VAL A 225 -18.10 -7.74 20.11
C VAL A 225 -17.87 -6.62 19.11
N LEU A 226 -17.51 -6.97 17.87
CA LEU A 226 -17.31 -6.03 16.78
C LEU A 226 -18.37 -6.29 15.70
N SER A 227 -19.07 -5.25 15.29
CA SER A 227 -20.04 -5.35 14.19
C SER A 227 -19.77 -4.32 13.10
N LYS A 228 -19.93 -4.72 11.84
CA LYS A 228 -19.96 -3.80 10.70
C LYS A 228 -21.18 -2.87 10.76
N LEU A 229 -22.29 -3.39 11.25
CA LEU A 229 -23.56 -2.67 11.37
C LEU A 229 -23.72 -1.98 12.74
N PRO A 230 -24.67 -1.05 12.89
CA PRO A 230 -24.85 -0.32 14.13
C PRO A 230 -25.19 -1.22 15.31
N ILE A 231 -24.72 -0.82 16.50
CA ILE A 231 -25.12 -1.39 17.79
C ILE A 231 -25.83 -0.27 18.54
N GLY A 232 -27.10 -0.49 18.90
CA GLY A 232 -27.95 0.49 19.58
C GLY A 232 -27.61 0.69 21.06
N ASP A 233 -28.27 1.65 21.67
CA ASP A 233 -28.10 2.01 23.09
C ASP A 233 -28.44 0.85 24.03
N VAL A 234 -29.56 0.17 23.79
CA VAL A 234 -30.02 -0.98 24.58
C VAL A 234 -29.00 -2.13 24.54
N ALA A 235 -28.47 -2.45 23.33
CA ALA A 235 -27.46 -3.47 23.18
C ALA A 235 -26.14 -3.06 23.86
N THR A 236 -25.75 -1.77 23.75
CA THR A 236 -24.58 -1.22 24.42
C THR A 236 -24.68 -1.35 25.95
N GLN A 237 -25.83 -1.00 26.52
CA GLN A 237 -26.09 -1.13 27.96
C GLN A 237 -26.09 -2.62 28.39
N TYR A 238 -26.73 -3.50 27.61
CA TYR A 238 -26.77 -4.93 27.88
C TYR A 238 -25.38 -5.54 27.95
N PHE A 239 -24.46 -5.14 27.06
CA PHE A 239 -23.07 -5.57 27.07
C PHE A 239 -22.28 -4.97 28.24
N ALA A 240 -22.53 -3.70 28.58
CA ALA A 240 -21.91 -3.05 29.72
C ALA A 240 -22.23 -3.76 31.04
N ASP A 241 -23.49 -4.16 31.27
CA ASP A 241 -23.94 -4.87 32.46
C ASP A 241 -23.32 -6.26 32.64
N ARG A 242 -22.69 -6.81 31.57
CA ARG A 242 -22.05 -8.13 31.55
C ARG A 242 -20.54 -8.09 31.37
N ASP A 243 -19.94 -6.93 31.59
CA ASP A 243 -18.50 -6.72 31.41
C ASP A 243 -18.03 -7.17 30.00
N MET A 244 -18.75 -6.77 28.98
CA MET A 244 -18.42 -7.01 27.59
C MET A 244 -18.19 -5.66 26.88
N PHE A 245 -17.19 -5.64 25.98
CA PHE A 245 -16.93 -4.51 25.11
C PHE A 245 -17.68 -4.68 23.80
N CYS A 246 -18.22 -3.60 23.26
CA CYS A 246 -18.83 -3.60 21.93
C CYS A 246 -18.40 -2.40 21.09
N ALA A 247 -18.22 -2.62 19.80
CA ALA A 247 -18.03 -1.56 18.81
C ALA A 247 -18.86 -1.86 17.56
N GLY A 248 -19.82 -1.00 17.29
CA GLY A 248 -20.62 -1.03 16.06
C GLY A 248 -20.02 -0.11 14.99
N ARG A 249 -20.49 -0.22 13.75
CA ARG A 249 -20.07 0.60 12.61
C ARG A 249 -18.56 0.53 12.34
N VAL A 250 -17.94 -0.63 12.61
CA VAL A 250 -16.54 -0.86 12.31
C VAL A 250 -16.37 -0.93 10.78
N PRO A 251 -15.41 -0.19 10.19
CA PRO A 251 -15.14 -0.28 8.77
C PRO A 251 -14.84 -1.71 8.34
N GLU A 252 -15.35 -2.10 7.18
CA GLU A 252 -15.19 -3.47 6.65
C GLU A 252 -13.74 -3.88 6.51
N GLU A 253 -12.87 -2.96 6.10
CA GLU A 253 -11.44 -3.20 5.99
C GLU A 253 -10.79 -3.53 7.34
N ASP A 254 -11.17 -2.81 8.40
CA ASP A 254 -10.65 -3.03 9.74
C ASP A 254 -11.17 -4.35 10.33
N LEU A 255 -12.44 -4.66 10.07
CA LEU A 255 -13.04 -5.93 10.49
C LEU A 255 -12.38 -7.13 9.79
N ASN A 256 -12.12 -7.02 8.48
CA ASN A 256 -11.41 -8.04 7.71
C ASN A 256 -9.96 -8.21 8.18
N ARG A 257 -9.26 -7.11 8.50
CA ARG A 257 -7.92 -7.17 9.10
C ARG A 257 -7.93 -7.87 10.46
N THR A 258 -8.92 -7.55 11.30
CA THR A 258 -9.08 -8.19 12.60
C THR A 258 -9.35 -9.69 12.45
N MET A 259 -10.22 -10.08 11.51
CA MET A 259 -10.47 -11.50 11.20
C MET A 259 -9.20 -12.22 10.75
N LYS A 260 -8.42 -11.63 9.86
CA LYS A 260 -7.17 -12.22 9.35
C LYS A 260 -6.08 -12.33 10.42
N SER A 261 -6.01 -11.36 11.32
CA SER A 261 -5.00 -11.28 12.39
C SER A 261 -5.36 -12.14 13.59
N CYS A 262 -6.59 -12.04 14.09
CA CYS A 262 -7.05 -12.70 15.30
C CYS A 262 -7.69 -14.08 15.03
N GLY A 263 -7.87 -14.45 13.76
CA GLY A 263 -8.60 -15.65 13.37
C GLY A 263 -10.11 -15.49 13.46
N GLY A 264 -10.85 -16.59 13.43
CA GLY A 264 -12.31 -16.60 13.44
C GLY A 264 -12.93 -16.28 12.09
N SER A 265 -14.22 -15.97 12.09
CA SER A 265 -14.97 -15.63 10.89
C SER A 265 -16.06 -14.58 11.17
N ILE A 266 -16.35 -13.75 10.17
CA ILE A 266 -17.41 -12.75 10.26
C ILE A 266 -18.75 -13.45 10.10
N GLN A 267 -19.61 -13.41 11.12
CA GLN A 267 -20.91 -14.07 11.14
C GLN A 267 -22.03 -13.09 10.78
N SER A 268 -22.95 -13.53 9.93
CA SER A 268 -24.20 -12.82 9.60
C SER A 268 -25.38 -13.26 10.43
N THR A 269 -25.21 -14.31 11.27
CA THR A 269 -26.22 -14.82 12.19
C THR A 269 -25.64 -15.00 13.58
N VAL A 270 -26.47 -14.97 14.61
CA VAL A 270 -26.04 -15.21 16.02
C VAL A 270 -26.12 -16.68 16.43
N HIS A 271 -26.65 -17.55 15.54
CA HIS A 271 -26.88 -18.95 15.83
C HIS A 271 -25.61 -19.80 15.77
N ASP A 272 -24.64 -19.39 14.95
CA ASP A 272 -23.44 -20.13 14.61
C ASP A 272 -22.19 -19.62 15.33
N LEU A 273 -22.38 -19.03 16.52
CA LEU A 273 -21.29 -18.49 17.35
C LEU A 273 -20.67 -19.59 18.22
N ASP A 274 -19.77 -20.37 17.63
CA ASP A 274 -19.02 -21.42 18.29
C ASP A 274 -17.56 -20.99 18.52
N ASP A 275 -16.83 -21.75 19.34
CA ASP A 275 -15.41 -21.52 19.60
C ASP A 275 -14.54 -21.50 18.33
N THR A 276 -14.97 -22.13 17.26
CA THR A 276 -14.29 -22.15 15.97
C THR A 276 -14.52 -20.87 15.14
N THR A 277 -15.60 -20.16 15.39
CA THR A 277 -15.98 -18.94 14.69
C THR A 277 -15.51 -17.68 15.41
N LEU A 278 -15.21 -17.80 16.72
CA LEU A 278 -14.70 -16.70 17.52
C LEU A 278 -13.21 -16.45 17.25
N ALA A 279 -12.85 -15.19 17.15
CA ALA A 279 -11.46 -14.74 17.10
C ALA A 279 -10.87 -14.63 18.51
N SER A 280 -9.55 -14.56 18.62
CA SER A 280 -8.85 -14.38 19.89
C SER A 280 -7.60 -13.52 19.73
N CYS A 281 -7.20 -12.84 20.79
CA CYS A 281 -5.92 -12.15 20.89
C CYS A 281 -5.39 -12.24 22.32
N GLU A 282 -4.12 -11.95 22.55
CA GLU A 282 -3.56 -11.96 23.92
C GLU A 282 -4.07 -10.77 24.72
N THR A 283 -4.12 -9.60 24.13
CA THR A 283 -4.54 -8.37 24.81
C THR A 283 -5.38 -7.50 23.89
N PHE A 284 -6.52 -7.09 24.39
CA PHE A 284 -7.33 -6.02 23.84
C PHE A 284 -7.30 -4.82 24.78
N GLU A 285 -7.05 -3.64 24.24
CA GLU A 285 -7.16 -2.40 25.01
C GLU A 285 -7.69 -1.24 24.16
N GLU A 286 -8.47 -0.37 24.80
CA GLU A 286 -8.77 0.96 24.27
C GLU A 286 -7.79 1.96 24.85
N LYS A 287 -7.04 2.66 23.99
CA LYS A 287 -6.03 3.63 24.37
C LYS A 287 -6.20 4.93 23.61
N GLN A 288 -5.93 6.02 24.27
CA GLN A 288 -5.90 7.33 23.63
C GLN A 288 -4.56 7.57 22.94
N VAL A 289 -4.63 7.98 21.68
CA VAL A 289 -3.46 8.39 20.88
C VAL A 289 -3.73 9.81 20.37
N GLY A 290 -3.03 10.79 20.92
CA GLY A 290 -3.32 12.19 20.64
C GLY A 290 -4.72 12.60 21.12
N GLY A 291 -5.51 13.20 20.24
CA GLY A 291 -6.91 13.59 20.52
C GLY A 291 -7.93 12.48 20.29
N GLU A 292 -7.53 11.31 19.86
CA GLU A 292 -8.43 10.23 19.43
C GLU A 292 -8.23 8.95 20.23
N ARG A 293 -9.29 8.16 20.34
CA ARG A 293 -9.24 6.83 20.97
C ARG A 293 -9.16 5.75 19.93
N PHE A 294 -8.33 4.73 20.19
CA PHE A 294 -8.11 3.58 19.34
C PHE A 294 -8.32 2.29 20.09
N ASN A 295 -8.85 1.30 19.39
CA ASN A 295 -8.97 -0.07 19.85
C ASN A 295 -7.77 -0.85 19.33
N PHE A 296 -6.98 -1.44 20.22
CA PHE A 296 -5.77 -2.20 19.92
C PHE A 296 -5.97 -3.68 20.20
N PHE A 297 -5.46 -4.50 19.29
CA PHE A 297 -5.44 -5.95 19.39
C PHE A 297 -3.99 -6.40 19.24
N TYR A 298 -3.40 -6.87 20.34
CA TYR A 298 -2.02 -7.34 20.40
C TYR A 298 -1.95 -8.85 20.58
N GLY A 299 -0.81 -9.45 20.16
CA GLY A 299 -0.58 -10.88 20.32
C GLY A 299 -1.61 -11.71 19.54
N CYS A 300 -1.84 -11.35 18.30
CA CYS A 300 -2.77 -12.05 17.45
C CYS A 300 -2.16 -13.38 16.98
N PRO A 301 -2.91 -14.51 17.00
CA PRO A 301 -2.35 -15.83 16.74
C PRO A 301 -1.85 -16.05 15.32
N THR A 302 -2.42 -15.38 14.34
CA THR A 302 -2.01 -15.50 12.93
C THR A 302 -1.02 -14.44 12.48
N ALA A 303 -0.97 -13.28 13.16
CA ALA A 303 -0.04 -12.17 12.94
C ALA A 303 0.17 -11.75 11.47
N GLN A 304 -0.84 -11.93 10.61
CA GLN A 304 -0.76 -11.64 9.17
C GLN A 304 -1.14 -10.20 8.81
N SER A 305 -1.29 -9.33 9.79
CA SER A 305 -1.63 -7.92 9.57
C SER A 305 -0.90 -7.01 10.55
N CYS A 306 -0.74 -5.77 10.15
CA CYS A 306 -0.18 -4.73 11.01
C CYS A 306 -0.88 -3.39 10.76
N THR A 307 -0.72 -2.47 11.68
CA THR A 307 -1.28 -1.12 11.57
C THR A 307 -0.21 -0.08 11.89
N ILE A 308 -0.01 0.87 11.00
CA ILE A 308 0.85 2.04 11.21
C ILE A 308 -0.04 3.18 11.69
N ILE A 309 0.23 3.69 12.88
CA ILE A 309 -0.42 4.90 13.41
C ILE A 309 0.48 6.08 13.10
N LEU A 310 0.12 6.82 12.04
CA LEU A 310 0.87 7.96 11.55
C LEU A 310 0.55 9.21 12.36
N ARG A 311 1.60 9.86 12.86
CA ARG A 311 1.52 11.12 13.60
C ARG A 311 2.05 12.27 12.76
N GLY A 312 1.53 13.47 12.99
CA GLY A 312 2.00 14.66 12.28
C GLY A 312 1.18 15.90 12.60
N GLY A 313 1.76 17.06 12.37
CA GLY A 313 1.14 18.34 12.73
C GLY A 313 0.09 18.83 11.73
N ALA A 314 0.25 18.56 10.44
CA ALA A 314 -0.66 19.01 9.38
C ALA A 314 -1.22 17.84 8.57
N GLU A 315 -2.50 17.91 8.24
CA GLU A 315 -3.19 16.86 7.49
C GLU A 315 -2.56 16.61 6.11
N GLN A 316 -2.28 17.66 5.37
CA GLN A 316 -1.64 17.57 4.05
C GLN A 316 -0.25 16.90 4.12
N PHE A 317 0.50 17.16 5.18
CA PHE A 317 1.80 16.55 5.41
C PHE A 317 1.68 15.05 5.72
N MET A 318 0.68 14.70 6.52
CA MET A 318 0.37 13.28 6.81
C MET A 318 -0.11 12.53 5.57
N GLU A 319 -0.89 13.16 4.68
CA GLU A 319 -1.32 12.55 3.41
C GLU A 319 -0.14 12.26 2.48
N GLU A 320 0.81 13.19 2.40
CA GLU A 320 2.03 12.97 1.59
C GLU A 320 2.94 11.90 2.22
N THR A 321 3.00 11.85 3.55
CA THR A 321 3.73 10.79 4.26
C THR A 321 3.07 9.43 4.05
N GLU A 322 1.75 9.33 4.13
CA GLU A 322 0.99 8.11 3.82
C GLU A 322 1.29 7.61 2.40
N ARG A 323 1.29 8.52 1.43
CA ARG A 323 1.63 8.19 0.03
C ARG A 323 3.06 7.70 -0.09
N SER A 324 4.00 8.36 0.58
CA SER A 324 5.41 7.98 0.56
C SER A 324 5.65 6.61 1.20
N LEU A 325 4.94 6.30 2.29
CA LEU A 325 4.96 4.98 2.92
C LEU A 325 4.35 3.92 2.01
N HIS A 326 3.25 4.23 1.33
CA HIS A 326 2.63 3.32 0.38
C HIS A 326 3.58 2.95 -0.76
N ASP A 327 4.27 3.94 -1.35
CA ASP A 327 5.25 3.72 -2.41
C ASP A 327 6.38 2.80 -1.91
N SER A 328 6.91 3.06 -0.71
CA SER A 328 7.97 2.24 -0.12
C SER A 328 7.52 0.82 0.23
N ILE A 329 6.32 0.64 0.75
CA ILE A 329 5.72 -0.68 1.00
C ILE A 329 5.61 -1.48 -0.31
N MET A 330 5.17 -0.83 -1.39
CA MET A 330 5.07 -1.47 -2.70
C MET A 330 6.43 -1.91 -3.24
N ILE A 331 7.46 -1.09 -3.10
CA ILE A 331 8.83 -1.40 -3.53
C ILE A 331 9.41 -2.56 -2.75
N VAL A 332 9.31 -2.54 -1.42
CA VAL A 332 9.77 -3.65 -0.57
C VAL A 332 9.04 -4.95 -0.93
N ARG A 333 7.72 -4.89 -1.12
CA ARG A 333 6.93 -6.04 -1.60
C ARG A 333 7.45 -6.56 -2.94
N ARG A 334 7.78 -5.69 -3.89
CA ARG A 334 8.33 -6.09 -5.20
C ARG A 334 9.71 -6.69 -5.07
N ALA A 335 10.59 -6.12 -4.25
CA ALA A 335 11.91 -6.66 -3.98
C ALA A 335 11.81 -8.07 -3.38
N MET A 336 10.91 -8.29 -2.42
CA MET A 336 10.64 -9.62 -1.84
C MET A 336 10.10 -10.62 -2.86
N LYS A 337 9.24 -10.17 -3.79
CA LYS A 337 8.63 -11.05 -4.79
C LYS A 337 9.57 -11.43 -5.92
N ASN A 338 10.43 -10.51 -6.36
CA ASN A 338 11.27 -10.70 -7.54
C ASN A 338 12.68 -11.23 -7.22
N ASP A 339 13.13 -11.12 -5.97
CA ASP A 339 14.45 -11.57 -5.49
C ASP A 339 15.66 -11.03 -6.28
N SER A 340 15.49 -9.89 -6.93
CA SER A 340 16.56 -9.30 -7.74
C SER A 340 16.44 -7.78 -7.77
N ILE A 341 17.60 -7.12 -7.80
CA ILE A 341 17.74 -5.66 -7.84
C ILE A 341 18.70 -5.23 -8.93
N VAL A 342 18.54 -3.98 -9.37
CA VAL A 342 19.44 -3.28 -10.28
C VAL A 342 19.73 -1.89 -9.73
N ALA A 343 20.86 -1.28 -10.13
CA ALA A 343 21.16 0.09 -9.72
C ALA A 343 20.21 1.10 -10.37
N GLY A 344 19.75 2.05 -9.55
CA GLY A 344 18.91 3.18 -9.95
C GLY A 344 19.72 4.42 -10.35
N GLY A 345 19.10 5.61 -10.25
CA GLY A 345 19.77 6.87 -10.59
C GLY A 345 20.15 7.01 -12.07
N GLY A 346 19.45 6.32 -12.96
CA GLY A 346 19.74 6.29 -14.39
C GLY A 346 20.84 5.31 -14.83
N ALA A 347 21.43 4.52 -13.91
CA ALA A 347 22.51 3.57 -14.24
C ALA A 347 22.02 2.48 -15.19
N ILE A 348 20.92 1.81 -14.85
CA ILE A 348 20.35 0.75 -15.71
C ILE A 348 19.93 1.29 -17.08
N ASP A 349 19.37 2.50 -17.12
CA ASP A 349 18.90 3.16 -18.35
C ASP A 349 20.08 3.44 -19.29
N MET A 350 21.21 3.90 -18.74
CA MET A 350 22.43 4.15 -19.50
C MET A 350 23.04 2.84 -20.03
N GLU A 351 23.02 1.76 -19.26
CA GLU A 351 23.52 0.47 -19.70
C GLU A 351 22.64 -0.13 -20.82
N LEU A 352 21.32 0.00 -20.69
CA LEU A 352 20.37 -0.38 -21.75
C LEU A 352 20.58 0.44 -23.02
N SER A 353 20.84 1.74 -22.88
CA SER A 353 21.17 2.62 -24.01
C SER A 353 22.42 2.12 -24.73
N LYS A 354 23.50 1.84 -24.01
CA LYS A 354 24.75 1.24 -24.56
C LYS A 354 24.47 -0.07 -25.28
N TYR A 355 23.78 -1.00 -24.60
CA TYR A 355 23.50 -2.33 -25.14
C TYR A 355 22.69 -2.27 -26.44
N LEU A 356 21.58 -1.53 -26.45
CA LEU A 356 20.73 -1.37 -27.64
C LEU A 356 21.44 -0.63 -28.76
N ARG A 357 22.30 0.34 -28.45
CA ARG A 357 23.12 1.06 -29.45
C ARG A 357 24.15 0.14 -30.11
N ASN A 358 24.79 -0.71 -29.34
CA ASN A 358 25.72 -1.71 -29.88
C ASN A 358 24.97 -2.75 -30.73
N TYR A 359 23.82 -3.22 -30.25
CA TYR A 359 23.01 -4.16 -31.03
C TYR A 359 22.46 -3.50 -32.31
N SER A 360 22.09 -2.25 -32.32
CA SER A 360 21.63 -1.56 -33.53
C SER A 360 22.68 -1.55 -34.64
N ARG A 361 23.96 -1.50 -34.29
CA ARG A 361 25.06 -1.51 -35.27
C ARG A 361 25.28 -2.89 -35.94
N THR A 362 24.74 -3.95 -35.35
CA THR A 362 24.85 -5.31 -35.93
C THR A 362 23.74 -5.65 -36.91
N ILE A 363 22.69 -4.78 -36.98
CA ILE A 363 21.54 -5.02 -37.83
C ILE A 363 21.56 -4.05 -39.02
N ALA A 364 21.09 -4.52 -40.17
CA ALA A 364 20.92 -3.68 -41.37
C ALA A 364 19.47 -3.18 -41.52
N GLY A 365 19.31 -2.07 -42.22
CA GLY A 365 18.02 -1.55 -42.64
C GLY A 365 17.34 -0.60 -41.64
N LYS A 366 16.05 -0.34 -41.84
CA LYS A 366 15.27 0.65 -41.03
C LYS A 366 15.19 0.29 -39.56
N GLU A 367 15.24 -1.00 -39.20
CA GLU A 367 15.23 -1.45 -37.82
C GLU A 367 16.42 -0.90 -37.01
N GLN A 368 17.59 -0.76 -37.65
CA GLN A 368 18.80 -0.17 -37.05
C GLN A 368 18.54 1.23 -36.48
N LEU A 369 17.92 2.09 -37.28
CA LEU A 369 17.66 3.48 -36.91
C LEU A 369 16.65 3.57 -35.76
N ILE A 370 15.59 2.76 -35.80
CA ILE A 370 14.54 2.75 -34.81
C ILE A 370 15.10 2.25 -33.44
N ILE A 371 15.89 1.17 -33.45
CA ILE A 371 16.50 0.66 -32.20
C ILE A 371 17.54 1.65 -31.66
N GLY A 372 18.30 2.32 -32.54
CA GLY A 372 19.20 3.39 -32.15
C GLY A 372 18.50 4.60 -31.52
N ALA A 373 17.32 4.97 -32.05
CA ALA A 373 16.48 6.02 -31.46
C ALA A 373 15.91 5.62 -30.08
N MET A 374 15.50 4.34 -29.93
CA MET A 374 15.07 3.82 -28.65
C MET A 374 16.21 3.84 -27.61
N ALA A 375 17.43 3.45 -28.02
CA ALA A 375 18.60 3.54 -27.16
C ALA A 375 18.87 4.96 -26.67
N LYS A 376 18.72 5.95 -27.55
CA LYS A 376 18.85 7.36 -27.20
C LYS A 376 17.78 7.84 -26.22
N ALA A 377 16.56 7.32 -26.37
CA ALA A 377 15.44 7.70 -25.49
C ALA A 377 15.65 7.27 -24.04
N PHE A 378 16.30 6.15 -23.77
CA PHE A 378 16.62 5.72 -22.40
C PHE A 378 17.52 6.72 -21.65
N GLU A 379 18.36 7.47 -22.32
CA GLU A 379 19.22 8.49 -21.69
C GLU A 379 18.42 9.65 -21.05
N VAL A 380 17.12 9.77 -21.35
CA VAL A 380 16.28 10.85 -20.82
C VAL A 380 16.16 10.81 -19.28
N ILE A 381 16.19 9.64 -18.66
CA ILE A 381 16.09 9.51 -17.21
C ILE A 381 17.28 10.19 -16.52
N ALA A 382 18.50 9.83 -16.92
CA ALA A 382 19.71 10.44 -16.37
C ALA A 382 19.75 11.97 -16.68
N ARG A 383 19.33 12.37 -17.88
CA ARG A 383 19.21 13.78 -18.24
C ARG A 383 18.24 14.54 -17.34
N GLN A 384 17.04 13.99 -17.14
CA GLN A 384 16.01 14.65 -16.35
C GLN A 384 16.42 14.77 -14.88
N LEU A 385 17.15 13.79 -14.35
CA LEU A 385 17.71 13.86 -12.99
C LEU A 385 18.69 15.06 -12.87
N CYS A 386 19.58 15.23 -13.84
CA CYS A 386 20.50 16.37 -13.87
C CYS A 386 19.77 17.70 -14.03
N ASP A 387 18.78 17.79 -14.94
CA ASP A 387 17.99 18.99 -15.17
C ASP A 387 17.21 19.39 -13.90
N ASN A 388 16.62 18.42 -13.20
CA ASN A 388 15.88 18.66 -11.95
C ASN A 388 16.81 19.13 -10.82
N ALA A 389 18.06 18.68 -10.81
CA ALA A 389 19.06 19.09 -9.82
C ALA A 389 19.78 20.39 -10.21
N GLY A 390 19.59 20.89 -11.43
CA GLY A 390 20.21 22.11 -11.93
C GLY A 390 21.64 21.93 -12.46
N PHE A 391 22.03 20.69 -12.81
CA PHE A 391 23.37 20.38 -13.30
C PHE A 391 23.47 20.48 -14.83
N ASP A 392 24.71 20.56 -15.34
CA ASP A 392 24.97 20.39 -16.78
C ASP A 392 24.77 18.94 -17.20
N ALA A 393 23.52 18.64 -17.63
CA ALA A 393 23.13 17.30 -18.08
C ALA A 393 24.02 16.78 -19.21
N THR A 394 24.50 17.65 -20.12
CA THR A 394 25.31 17.25 -21.25
C THR A 394 26.67 16.71 -20.81
N ASN A 395 27.31 17.42 -19.86
CA ASN A 395 28.60 17.02 -19.30
C ASN A 395 28.49 15.67 -18.56
N ILE A 396 27.48 15.55 -17.69
CA ILE A 396 27.27 14.33 -16.90
C ILE A 396 26.94 13.14 -17.80
N LEU A 397 26.07 13.31 -18.80
CA LEU A 397 25.76 12.24 -19.76
C LEU A 397 27.01 11.78 -20.54
N ASN A 398 27.90 12.69 -20.91
CA ASN A 398 29.14 12.32 -21.60
C ASN A 398 30.07 11.53 -20.66
N LYS A 399 30.19 11.91 -19.40
CA LYS A 399 30.94 11.16 -18.39
C LYS A 399 30.34 9.76 -18.19
N LEU A 400 29.01 9.64 -18.10
CA LEU A 400 28.30 8.35 -17.97
C LEU A 400 28.56 7.46 -19.20
N ARG A 401 28.43 8.00 -20.42
CA ARG A 401 28.72 7.25 -21.64
C ARG A 401 30.16 6.73 -21.67
N GLN A 402 31.12 7.55 -21.22
CA GLN A 402 32.53 7.15 -21.14
C GLN A 402 32.72 6.01 -20.11
N LYS A 403 32.08 6.10 -18.95
CA LYS A 403 32.16 5.07 -17.90
C LYS A 403 31.52 3.76 -18.35
N HIS A 404 30.32 3.84 -18.91
CA HIS A 404 29.62 2.67 -19.43
C HIS A 404 30.35 2.05 -20.67
N ALA A 405 31.12 2.80 -21.42
CA ALA A 405 31.94 2.23 -22.50
C ALA A 405 32.99 1.24 -21.99
N GLY A 406 33.45 1.43 -20.74
CA GLY A 406 34.28 0.45 -20.00
C GLY A 406 33.40 -0.48 -19.14
N ASP A 407 33.91 -0.85 -17.96
CA ASP A 407 33.28 -1.83 -17.06
C ASP A 407 32.33 -1.22 -16.01
N GLY A 408 32.00 0.07 -16.12
CA GLY A 408 31.17 0.79 -15.15
C GLY A 408 29.67 0.58 -15.35
N ILE A 409 29.17 -0.65 -15.16
CA ILE A 409 27.75 -1.01 -15.39
C ILE A 409 26.80 -0.28 -14.45
N TRP A 410 27.22 -0.01 -13.22
CA TRP A 410 26.37 0.54 -12.15
C TRP A 410 26.52 2.05 -11.96
N TYR A 411 27.26 2.73 -12.82
CA TYR A 411 27.45 4.18 -12.70
C TYR A 411 26.18 4.92 -13.11
N GLY A 412 25.71 5.80 -12.23
CA GLY A 412 24.55 6.67 -12.45
C GLY A 412 24.83 8.11 -12.00
N VAL A 413 23.78 8.92 -11.98
CA VAL A 413 23.84 10.31 -11.56
C VAL A 413 23.95 10.40 -10.03
N ASP A 414 24.93 11.14 -9.54
CA ASP A 414 25.08 11.50 -8.15
C ASP A 414 24.57 12.94 -7.94
N VAL A 415 23.38 13.03 -7.36
CA VAL A 415 22.71 14.31 -7.11
C VAL A 415 23.37 15.11 -5.98
N LEU A 416 24.07 14.44 -5.06
CA LEU A 416 24.69 15.09 -3.91
C LEU A 416 26.02 15.76 -4.26
N ASN A 417 26.82 15.07 -5.10
CA ASN A 417 28.16 15.53 -5.44
C ASN A 417 28.26 16.20 -6.82
N GLU A 418 27.14 16.37 -7.53
CA GLU A 418 27.08 16.96 -8.88
C GLU A 418 27.96 16.23 -9.90
N ASP A 419 28.09 14.90 -9.77
CA ASP A 419 28.95 14.08 -10.62
C ASP A 419 28.30 12.70 -10.87
N ILE A 420 29.09 11.73 -11.19
CA ILE A 420 28.72 10.34 -11.40
C ILE A 420 29.29 9.46 -10.28
N SER A 421 28.52 8.50 -9.79
CA SER A 421 28.97 7.54 -8.78
C SER A 421 28.54 6.12 -9.15
N ASP A 422 29.14 5.12 -8.49
CA ASP A 422 28.63 3.76 -8.51
C ASP A 422 27.37 3.69 -7.62
N ASN A 423 26.21 3.66 -8.25
CA ASN A 423 24.94 3.69 -7.55
C ASN A 423 24.61 2.36 -6.87
N PHE A 424 25.28 1.27 -7.24
CA PHE A 424 25.13 0.01 -6.53
C PHE A 424 25.82 0.05 -5.17
N GLU A 425 27.07 0.57 -5.12
CA GLU A 425 27.81 0.79 -3.88
C GLU A 425 27.13 1.89 -2.99
N ALA A 426 26.61 2.93 -3.63
CA ALA A 426 25.87 3.98 -2.96
C ALA A 426 24.48 3.52 -2.46
N CYS A 427 24.09 2.27 -2.71
CA CYS A 427 22.81 1.68 -2.31
C CYS A 427 21.58 2.43 -2.89
N VAL A 428 21.68 2.97 -4.09
CA VAL A 428 20.59 3.55 -4.86
C VAL A 428 20.04 2.47 -5.79
N TRP A 429 19.01 1.75 -5.32
CA TRP A 429 18.42 0.58 -6.00
C TRP A 429 16.95 0.76 -6.30
#